data_fe90c3fd31496e536521422f5df91022
#
_entry.id   fe90c3fd31496e536521422f5df91022
#
_cell.length_a   1.000
_cell.length_b   1.000
_cell.length_c   1.000
_cell.angle_alpha   90.00
_cell.angle_beta   90.00
_cell.angle_gamma   90.00
#
_symmetry.space_group_name_H-M   'P 1'
#
loop_
_entity.id
_entity.type
_entity.pdbx_description
1 polymer ?
#
loop_
_entity_poly.entity_id
_entity_poly.type
_entity_poly.pdbx_seq_one_letter_code
_entity_poly.pdbx_strand_id
1 'polypeptide(L)'
;VNNLLHPCPCCGNRTYAIPASGTMQLCPVCFWEDAPGDSYWNGSNKVSLAIGQRNFATFGACEPEHLDLVRAPLESEARPDEWISFEDSRLRILDLIEAAFRKVKLDGGTTIHQREAIDDWSTEEVFNAAAKKDPEVHWQDIPQEKIEKLGTSLVFLDPWSIRFHLPAFMRSSLQLWAESEYADFSHSDMLLYGLDDGPRSTGYYEHAFLLLNKQQHQAVAAYLKFVALGDSYRDDAEKALANGWADWLPHPFPFPSIP
;
A
#
# COMPACT_ATOMS: atom_id res chain seq x y z
N VAL A 1 -31.24 -15.14 -23.61
CA VAL A 1 -30.54 -15.14 -22.33
C VAL A 1 -29.42 -14.12 -22.48
N ASN A 2 -29.56 -12.93 -21.86
CA ASN A 2 -28.46 -11.96 -21.78
C ASN A 2 -27.37 -12.62 -20.90
N ASN A 3 -26.34 -13.20 -21.49
CA ASN A 3 -25.14 -13.58 -20.76
C ASN A 3 -24.44 -12.28 -20.31
N LEU A 4 -24.64 -11.91 -19.06
CA LEU A 4 -23.93 -10.79 -18.47
C LEU A 4 -22.44 -11.18 -18.38
N LEU A 5 -21.61 -10.50 -19.16
CA LEU A 5 -20.16 -10.74 -19.09
C LEU A 5 -19.58 -10.15 -17.79
N HIS A 6 -18.52 -10.79 -17.30
CA HIS A 6 -17.84 -10.41 -16.07
C HIS A 6 -16.57 -9.57 -16.37
N PRO A 7 -16.18 -8.66 -15.48
CA PRO A 7 -15.01 -7.83 -15.69
C PRO A 7 -13.72 -8.64 -15.66
N CYS A 8 -12.81 -8.32 -16.57
CA CYS A 8 -11.44 -8.79 -16.53
C CYS A 8 -10.72 -8.13 -15.35
N PRO A 9 -9.97 -8.86 -14.51
CA PRO A 9 -9.26 -8.28 -13.38
C PRO A 9 -8.24 -7.21 -13.80
N CYS A 10 -7.61 -7.38 -14.97
CA CYS A 10 -6.58 -6.46 -15.44
C CYS A 10 -7.16 -5.16 -16.00
N CYS A 11 -8.05 -5.21 -16.99
CA CYS A 11 -8.52 -4.01 -17.67
C CYS A 11 -9.90 -3.52 -17.20
N GLY A 12 -10.63 -4.33 -16.42
CA GLY A 12 -11.99 -4.02 -15.95
C GLY A 12 -13.09 -4.18 -17.00
N ASN A 13 -12.75 -4.39 -18.27
CA ASN A 13 -13.76 -4.57 -19.31
C ASN A 13 -14.48 -5.92 -19.14
N ARG A 14 -15.77 -5.96 -19.39
CA ARG A 14 -16.63 -7.14 -19.26
C ARG A 14 -16.42 -8.10 -20.43
N THR A 15 -15.38 -8.92 -20.34
CA THR A 15 -14.96 -9.82 -21.42
C THR A 15 -15.04 -11.29 -21.06
N TYR A 16 -15.23 -11.63 -19.78
CA TYR A 16 -15.24 -13.00 -19.31
C TYR A 16 -16.65 -13.58 -19.26
N ALA A 17 -16.80 -14.84 -19.70
CA ALA A 17 -18.07 -15.55 -19.69
C ALA A 17 -18.52 -15.97 -18.28
N ILE A 18 -17.57 -16.17 -17.37
CA ILE A 18 -17.78 -16.51 -15.95
C ILE A 18 -16.86 -15.61 -15.10
N PRO A 19 -17.17 -15.39 -13.81
CA PRO A 19 -16.31 -14.61 -12.91
C PRO A 19 -14.87 -15.13 -12.91
N ALA A 20 -13.91 -14.21 -12.85
CA ALA A 20 -12.49 -14.53 -12.73
C ALA A 20 -12.23 -15.25 -11.39
N SER A 21 -11.60 -16.40 -11.45
CA SER A 21 -11.20 -17.24 -10.30
C SER A 21 -10.25 -18.36 -10.72
N GLY A 22 -9.31 -18.07 -11.63
CA GLY A 22 -8.41 -19.07 -12.22
C GLY A 22 -9.07 -19.89 -13.31
N THR A 23 -9.92 -19.28 -14.11
CA THR A 23 -10.77 -19.94 -15.12
C THR A 23 -10.07 -20.15 -16.48
N MET A 24 -8.83 -19.71 -16.62
CA MET A 24 -8.03 -19.75 -17.86
C MET A 24 -8.65 -18.95 -19.02
N GLN A 25 -9.59 -18.05 -18.75
CA GLN A 25 -10.14 -17.16 -19.76
C GLN A 25 -9.11 -16.10 -20.15
N LEU A 26 -8.98 -15.89 -21.46
CA LEU A 26 -8.10 -14.87 -22.04
C LEU A 26 -8.92 -13.63 -22.38
N CYS A 27 -8.49 -12.46 -21.90
CA CYS A 27 -9.14 -11.18 -22.21
C CYS A 27 -8.77 -10.71 -23.63
N PRO A 28 -9.74 -10.53 -24.56
CA PRO A 28 -9.42 -10.04 -25.90
C PRO A 28 -9.07 -8.56 -25.96
N VAL A 29 -9.24 -7.82 -24.83
CA VAL A 29 -8.99 -6.38 -24.75
C VAL A 29 -7.60 -6.05 -24.21
N CYS A 30 -7.08 -6.82 -23.25
CA CYS A 30 -5.76 -6.57 -22.67
C CYS A 30 -4.80 -7.78 -22.74
N PHE A 31 -5.30 -8.93 -23.16
CA PHE A 31 -4.58 -10.20 -23.23
C PHE A 31 -4.22 -10.83 -21.88
N TRP A 32 -4.85 -10.38 -20.79
CA TRP A 32 -4.70 -11.01 -19.47
C TRP A 32 -5.36 -12.38 -19.45
N GLU A 33 -4.63 -13.39 -19.02
CA GLU A 33 -5.18 -14.74 -18.77
C GLU A 33 -5.52 -14.88 -17.29
N ASP A 34 -6.75 -15.34 -17.00
CA ASP A 34 -7.23 -15.63 -15.64
C ASP A 34 -6.68 -16.97 -15.15
N ALA A 35 -5.38 -17.05 -14.93
CA ALA A 35 -4.71 -18.26 -14.48
C ALA A 35 -4.88 -18.46 -12.96
N PRO A 36 -4.96 -19.72 -12.49
CA PRO A 36 -4.97 -20.02 -11.06
C PRO A 36 -3.60 -19.71 -10.45
N GLY A 37 -3.63 -18.94 -9.36
CA GLY A 37 -2.42 -18.51 -8.64
C GLY A 37 -1.81 -17.23 -9.22
N ASP A 38 -1.81 -16.19 -8.43
CA ASP A 38 -1.40 -14.83 -8.81
C ASP A 38 0.12 -14.62 -8.86
N SER A 39 0.91 -15.68 -8.64
CA SER A 39 2.34 -15.49 -8.51
C SER A 39 2.98 -15.24 -9.89
N TYR A 40 3.73 -14.17 -9.98
CA TYR A 40 4.63 -13.79 -11.08
C TYR A 40 5.41 -14.99 -11.68
N TRP A 41 5.69 -16.01 -10.88
CA TRP A 41 6.56 -17.14 -11.25
C TRP A 41 5.85 -18.37 -11.80
N ASN A 42 4.52 -18.47 -11.66
CA ASN A 42 3.77 -19.69 -11.99
C ASN A 42 2.55 -19.47 -12.91
N GLY A 43 2.31 -18.22 -13.33
CA GLY A 43 1.17 -17.87 -14.19
C GLY A 43 1.52 -17.82 -15.67
N SER A 44 0.50 -17.79 -16.52
CA SER A 44 0.63 -17.54 -17.97
C SER A 44 1.04 -16.11 -18.29
N ASN A 45 0.71 -15.18 -17.40
CA ASN A 45 1.14 -13.79 -17.48
C ASN A 45 2.56 -13.66 -16.92
N LYS A 46 3.43 -12.89 -17.58
CA LYS A 46 4.80 -12.66 -17.14
C LYS A 46 4.92 -11.51 -16.14
N VAL A 47 3.82 -10.86 -15.84
CA VAL A 47 3.74 -9.72 -14.93
C VAL A 47 2.65 -9.96 -13.88
N SER A 48 2.80 -9.31 -12.71
CA SER A 48 1.74 -9.31 -11.70
C SER A 48 0.50 -8.56 -12.20
N LEU A 49 -0.65 -8.80 -11.57
CA LEU A 49 -1.90 -8.12 -11.93
C LEU A 49 -1.77 -6.58 -11.82
N ALA A 50 -1.08 -6.09 -10.80
CA ALA A 50 -0.84 -4.66 -10.61
C ALA A 50 -0.03 -4.07 -11.78
N ILE A 51 1.01 -4.75 -12.23
CA ILE A 51 1.79 -4.36 -13.41
C ILE A 51 0.97 -4.47 -14.67
N GLY A 52 0.21 -5.55 -14.86
CA GLY A 52 -0.69 -5.71 -16.00
C GLY A 52 -1.71 -4.58 -16.11
N GLN A 53 -2.29 -4.14 -15.00
CA GLN A 53 -3.21 -2.98 -14.94
C GLN A 53 -2.49 -1.67 -15.33
N ARG A 54 -1.27 -1.45 -14.83
CA ARG A 54 -0.45 -0.29 -15.15
C ARG A 54 -0.09 -0.27 -16.64
N ASN A 55 0.32 -1.40 -17.18
CA ASN A 55 0.64 -1.58 -18.59
C ASN A 55 -0.57 -1.29 -19.47
N PHE A 56 -1.71 -1.87 -19.14
CA PHE A 56 -2.95 -1.61 -19.88
C PHE A 56 -3.34 -0.12 -19.87
N ALA A 57 -3.20 0.55 -18.74
CA ALA A 57 -3.46 2.00 -18.64
C ALA A 57 -2.48 2.83 -19.48
N THR A 58 -1.24 2.34 -19.67
CA THR A 58 -0.17 3.05 -20.37
C THR A 58 -0.20 2.85 -21.89
N PHE A 59 -0.40 1.62 -22.34
CA PHE A 59 -0.30 1.28 -23.78
C PHE A 59 -1.39 0.32 -24.29
N GLY A 60 -2.34 -0.14 -23.46
CA GLY A 60 -3.53 -0.86 -23.92
C GLY A 60 -3.43 -2.40 -23.93
N ALA A 61 -2.36 -2.98 -23.40
CA ALA A 61 -2.20 -4.43 -23.23
C ALA A 61 -1.62 -4.74 -21.84
N CYS A 62 -1.78 -5.98 -21.33
CA CYS A 62 -1.15 -6.36 -20.06
C CYS A 62 0.37 -6.48 -20.15
N GLU A 63 0.91 -6.77 -21.34
CA GLU A 63 2.33 -6.87 -21.64
C GLU A 63 2.62 -6.29 -23.04
N PRO A 64 3.80 -5.69 -23.29
CA PRO A 64 4.10 -5.03 -24.56
C PRO A 64 4.02 -5.95 -25.80
N GLU A 65 4.41 -7.21 -25.64
CA GLU A 65 4.37 -8.20 -26.71
C GLU A 65 2.96 -8.59 -27.16
N HIS A 66 1.93 -8.20 -26.43
CA HIS A 66 0.54 -8.53 -26.74
C HIS A 66 -0.19 -7.41 -27.50
N LEU A 67 0.47 -6.29 -27.81
CA LEU A 67 -0.15 -5.13 -28.46
C LEU A 67 -0.83 -5.47 -29.80
N ASP A 68 -0.25 -6.36 -30.58
CA ASP A 68 -0.80 -6.80 -31.86
C ASP A 68 -1.93 -7.86 -31.71
N LEU A 69 -2.16 -8.35 -30.50
CA LEU A 69 -3.14 -9.41 -30.20
C LEU A 69 -4.42 -8.90 -29.54
N VAL A 70 -4.43 -7.64 -29.14
CA VAL A 70 -5.57 -7.02 -28.44
C VAL A 70 -6.42 -6.17 -29.37
N ARG A 71 -7.68 -5.94 -28.96
CA ARG A 71 -8.62 -5.07 -29.66
C ARG A 71 -9.24 -4.05 -28.71
N ALA A 72 -9.79 -2.99 -29.25
CA ALA A 72 -10.61 -2.08 -28.49
C ALA A 72 -11.83 -2.79 -27.86
N PRO A 73 -12.26 -2.40 -26.64
CA PRO A 73 -13.48 -2.93 -26.03
C PRO A 73 -14.72 -2.55 -26.86
N LEU A 74 -15.71 -3.44 -26.89
CA LEU A 74 -17.02 -3.14 -27.44
C LEU A 74 -17.81 -2.27 -26.45
N GLU A 75 -18.83 -1.57 -26.91
CA GLU A 75 -19.71 -0.77 -26.04
C GLU A 75 -20.38 -1.65 -24.95
N SER A 76 -20.75 -2.88 -25.28
CA SER A 76 -21.33 -3.87 -24.36
C SER A 76 -20.35 -4.42 -23.33
N GLU A 77 -19.05 -4.21 -23.53
CA GLU A 77 -17.95 -4.64 -22.64
C GLU A 77 -17.50 -3.53 -21.69
N ALA A 78 -18.23 -2.42 -21.62
CA ALA A 78 -17.87 -1.28 -20.78
C ALA A 78 -17.54 -1.71 -19.34
N ARG A 79 -16.48 -1.13 -18.81
CA ARG A 79 -16.05 -1.33 -17.42
C ARG A 79 -17.17 -0.92 -16.46
N PRO A 80 -17.49 -1.72 -15.42
CA PRO A 80 -18.44 -1.31 -14.40
C PRO A 80 -17.87 -0.15 -13.56
N ASP A 81 -18.73 0.79 -13.16
CA ASP A 81 -18.34 1.97 -12.38
C ASP A 81 -17.71 1.60 -11.02
N GLU A 82 -18.14 0.46 -10.46
CA GLU A 82 -17.61 -0.06 -9.19
C GLU A 82 -16.25 -0.74 -9.31
N TRP A 83 -15.77 -1.00 -10.52
CA TRP A 83 -14.45 -1.60 -10.71
C TRP A 83 -13.33 -0.62 -10.36
N ILE A 84 -12.36 -1.10 -9.60
CA ILE A 84 -11.28 -0.27 -9.05
C ILE A 84 -9.94 -0.93 -9.36
N SER A 85 -9.01 -0.15 -9.90
CA SER A 85 -7.63 -0.58 -10.13
C SER A 85 -6.80 -0.52 -8.84
N PHE A 86 -5.61 -1.15 -8.87
CA PHE A 86 -4.62 -0.97 -7.82
C PHE A 86 -4.22 0.50 -7.67
N GLU A 87 -4.03 1.21 -8.77
CA GLU A 87 -3.66 2.64 -8.73
C GLU A 87 -4.76 3.52 -8.12
N ASP A 88 -6.02 3.31 -8.51
CA ASP A 88 -7.15 4.04 -7.91
C ASP A 88 -7.24 3.78 -6.40
N SER A 89 -7.03 2.53 -5.98
CA SER A 89 -7.04 2.15 -4.57
C SER A 89 -5.88 2.81 -3.81
N ARG A 90 -4.66 2.79 -4.38
CA ARG A 90 -3.48 3.45 -3.83
C ARG A 90 -3.72 4.95 -3.59
N LEU A 91 -4.25 5.66 -4.59
CA LEU A 91 -4.54 7.08 -4.49
C LEU A 91 -5.57 7.39 -3.40
N ARG A 92 -6.62 6.57 -3.29
CA ARG A 92 -7.62 6.72 -2.22
C ARG A 92 -7.05 6.46 -0.82
N ILE A 93 -6.09 5.54 -0.70
CA ILE A 93 -5.40 5.30 0.58
C ILE A 93 -4.50 6.49 0.93
N LEU A 94 -3.81 7.07 -0.05
CA LEU A 94 -3.04 8.31 0.16
C LEU A 94 -3.92 9.46 0.63
N ASP A 95 -5.09 9.65 0.03
CA ASP A 95 -6.07 10.66 0.45
C ASP A 95 -6.58 10.40 1.87
N LEU A 96 -6.81 9.13 2.22
CA LEU A 96 -7.22 8.74 3.57
C LEU A 96 -6.12 9.04 4.61
N ILE A 97 -4.86 8.72 4.31
CA ILE A 97 -3.70 9.03 5.16
C ILE A 97 -3.61 10.55 5.34
N GLU A 98 -3.64 11.31 4.24
CA GLU A 98 -3.57 12.77 4.29
C GLU A 98 -4.71 13.36 5.14
N ALA A 99 -5.93 12.93 4.94
CA ALA A 99 -7.08 13.42 5.71
C ALA A 99 -6.97 13.09 7.20
N ALA A 100 -6.57 11.84 7.54
CA ALA A 100 -6.50 11.34 8.91
C ALA A 100 -5.39 12.00 9.72
N PHE A 101 -4.27 12.35 9.10
CA PHE A 101 -3.07 12.85 9.77
C PHE A 101 -2.79 14.33 9.49
N ARG A 102 -3.59 15.02 8.69
CA ARG A 102 -3.36 16.41 8.22
C ARG A 102 -2.90 17.38 9.30
N LYS A 103 -3.46 17.30 10.50
CA LYS A 103 -3.20 18.23 11.60
C LYS A 103 -2.25 17.70 12.67
N VAL A 104 -1.67 16.53 12.42
CA VAL A 104 -0.74 15.92 13.38
C VAL A 104 0.55 16.73 13.43
N LYS A 105 1.04 16.97 14.64
CA LYS A 105 2.30 17.60 14.94
C LYS A 105 3.12 16.69 15.83
N LEU A 106 4.42 16.96 15.92
CA LEU A 106 5.35 16.17 16.75
C LEU A 106 5.05 16.28 18.25
N ASP A 107 4.48 17.41 18.69
CA ASP A 107 3.92 17.67 20.03
C ASP A 107 4.85 17.37 21.22
N GLY A 108 6.11 17.26 21.07
CA GLY A 108 7.06 16.92 22.14
C GLY A 108 7.63 15.50 22.03
N GLY A 109 7.26 14.79 20.98
CA GLY A 109 7.98 13.57 20.58
C GLY A 109 9.40 13.87 20.11
N THR A 110 10.19 12.84 19.89
CA THR A 110 11.55 12.92 19.35
C THR A 110 11.54 12.89 17.83
N THR A 111 12.47 13.59 17.22
CA THR A 111 12.69 13.51 15.78
C THR A 111 13.43 12.21 15.42
N ILE A 112 13.47 11.87 14.13
CA ILE A 112 14.12 10.62 13.67
C ILE A 112 15.62 10.63 14.05
N HIS A 113 16.35 11.73 13.78
CA HIS A 113 17.77 11.83 14.16
C HIS A 113 18.00 11.92 15.67
N GLN A 114 17.07 12.49 16.43
CA GLN A 114 17.16 12.43 17.89
C GLN A 114 17.03 10.98 18.39
N ARG A 115 16.18 10.19 17.73
CA ARG A 115 16.06 8.77 18.08
C ARG A 115 17.34 8.00 17.83
N GLU A 116 18.02 8.25 16.70
CA GLU A 116 19.36 7.68 16.46
C GLU A 116 20.36 8.06 17.55
N ALA A 117 20.35 9.33 17.94
CA ALA A 117 21.23 9.80 19.04
C ALA A 117 20.93 9.10 20.38
N ILE A 118 19.67 8.73 20.65
CA ILE A 118 19.31 7.93 21.83
C ILE A 118 19.86 6.51 21.71
N ASP A 119 19.71 5.91 20.56
CA ASP A 119 20.16 4.51 20.31
C ASP A 119 21.69 4.38 20.43
N ASP A 120 22.41 5.42 19.98
CA ASP A 120 23.86 5.53 20.09
C ASP A 120 24.36 5.95 21.49
N TRP A 121 23.49 6.08 22.49
CA TRP A 121 23.84 6.56 23.84
C TRP A 121 24.57 7.90 23.83
N SER A 122 24.19 8.78 22.92
CA SER A 122 24.85 10.07 22.70
C SER A 122 24.65 11.05 23.87
N THR A 123 25.51 12.07 23.94
CA THR A 123 25.37 13.13 24.94
C THR A 123 24.16 14.02 24.64
N GLU A 124 23.70 14.78 25.64
CA GLU A 124 22.60 15.74 25.50
C GLU A 124 22.89 16.79 24.41
N GLU A 125 24.16 17.21 24.25
CA GLU A 125 24.55 18.13 23.18
C GLU A 125 24.33 17.54 21.79
N VAL A 126 24.68 16.26 21.58
CA VAL A 126 24.47 15.55 20.32
C VAL A 126 22.99 15.34 20.06
N PHE A 127 22.21 14.97 21.08
CA PHE A 127 20.76 14.85 21.00
C PHE A 127 20.10 16.16 20.58
N ASN A 128 20.46 17.29 21.20
CA ASN A 128 19.94 18.61 20.86
C ASN A 128 20.37 19.08 19.46
N ALA A 129 21.58 18.71 19.03
CA ALA A 129 22.06 18.99 17.68
C ALA A 129 21.32 18.15 16.63
N ALA A 130 20.96 16.90 16.96
CA ALA A 130 20.22 15.99 16.09
C ALA A 130 18.84 16.55 15.71
N ALA A 131 18.13 17.19 16.64
CA ALA A 131 16.83 17.84 16.37
C ALA A 131 16.89 18.87 15.22
N LYS A 132 18.03 19.54 15.04
CA LYS A 132 18.21 20.55 13.99
C LYS A 132 18.31 19.95 12.59
N LYS A 133 18.53 18.63 12.49
CA LYS A 133 18.54 17.92 11.20
C LYS A 133 17.13 17.64 10.70
N ASP A 134 16.12 17.75 11.56
CA ASP A 134 14.72 17.50 11.27
C ASP A 134 13.90 18.80 11.49
N PRO A 135 14.01 19.77 10.56
CA PRO A 135 13.34 21.05 10.69
C PRO A 135 11.84 20.97 10.33
N GLU A 136 11.34 19.84 9.91
CA GLU A 136 9.99 19.69 9.40
C GLU A 136 8.95 19.85 10.53
N VAL A 137 8.03 20.79 10.34
CA VAL A 137 6.92 21.08 11.27
C VAL A 137 5.72 20.20 10.95
N HIS A 138 5.59 19.80 9.69
CA HIS A 138 4.52 18.94 9.21
C HIS A 138 5.12 17.65 8.66
N TRP A 139 4.48 16.53 8.92
CA TRP A 139 4.94 15.24 8.41
C TRP A 139 4.95 15.18 6.87
N GLN A 140 4.09 16.00 6.22
CA GLN A 140 4.03 16.14 4.77
C GLN A 140 5.34 16.67 4.16
N ASP A 141 6.08 17.45 4.93
CA ASP A 141 7.32 18.10 4.49
C ASP A 141 8.55 17.19 4.65
N ILE A 142 8.39 16.02 5.29
CA ILE A 142 9.49 15.05 5.45
C ILE A 142 9.89 14.49 4.07
N PRO A 143 11.15 14.71 3.63
CA PRO A 143 11.61 14.23 2.33
C PRO A 143 11.63 12.70 2.25
N GLN A 144 11.25 12.15 1.10
CA GLN A 144 11.27 10.70 0.86
C GLN A 144 12.66 10.10 1.10
N GLU A 145 13.71 10.75 0.62
CA GLU A 145 15.10 10.32 0.84
C GLU A 145 15.49 10.18 2.31
N LYS A 146 14.91 11.02 3.18
CA LYS A 146 15.12 10.94 4.63
C LYS A 146 14.45 9.67 5.18
N ILE A 147 13.23 9.37 4.74
CA ILE A 147 12.50 8.15 5.14
C ILE A 147 13.27 6.90 4.70
N GLU A 148 13.75 6.86 3.47
CA GLU A 148 14.50 5.72 2.93
C GLU A 148 15.80 5.45 3.71
N LYS A 149 16.52 6.51 4.11
CA LYS A 149 17.76 6.38 4.88
C LYS A 149 17.54 5.95 6.32
N LEU A 150 16.44 6.36 6.92
CA LEU A 150 16.18 6.26 8.36
C LEU A 150 15.02 5.30 8.67
N GLY A 151 14.61 4.48 7.71
CA GLY A 151 13.46 3.58 7.80
C GLY A 151 13.49 2.64 9.01
N THR A 152 14.68 2.26 9.47
CA THR A 152 14.86 1.40 10.65
C THR A 152 14.50 2.10 11.97
N SER A 153 14.48 3.43 11.99
CA SER A 153 14.28 4.21 13.20
C SER A 153 12.82 4.23 13.70
N LEU A 154 11.83 3.90 12.86
CA LEU A 154 10.41 3.92 13.24
C LEU A 154 10.11 2.99 14.43
N VAL A 155 10.74 1.84 14.47
CA VAL A 155 10.53 0.79 15.47
C VAL A 155 10.80 1.23 16.91
N PHE A 156 11.65 2.24 17.10
CA PHE A 156 12.08 2.70 18.42
C PHE A 156 11.50 4.06 18.83
N LEU A 157 10.58 4.61 18.06
CA LEU A 157 9.98 5.90 18.34
C LEU A 157 8.98 5.84 19.51
N ASP A 158 8.89 6.94 20.27
CA ASP A 158 7.84 7.13 21.24
C ASP A 158 6.46 7.33 20.57
N PRO A 159 5.35 7.21 21.31
CA PRO A 159 4.00 7.29 20.71
C PRO A 159 3.69 8.60 19.97
N TRP A 160 4.23 9.73 20.42
CA TRP A 160 4.07 11.03 19.77
C TRP A 160 4.81 11.05 18.43
N SER A 161 6.02 10.55 18.45
CA SER A 161 6.89 10.43 17.28
C SER A 161 6.31 9.45 16.26
N ILE A 162 5.80 8.29 16.69
CA ILE A 162 5.11 7.34 15.81
C ILE A 162 3.93 8.02 15.13
N ARG A 163 3.06 8.65 15.88
CA ARG A 163 1.88 9.34 15.32
C ARG A 163 2.25 10.40 14.28
N PHE A 164 3.39 11.08 14.46
CA PHE A 164 3.86 12.10 13.53
C PHE A 164 4.53 11.51 12.28
N HIS A 165 5.40 10.51 12.44
CA HIS A 165 6.19 9.97 11.33
C HIS A 165 5.48 8.88 10.52
N LEU A 166 4.62 8.09 11.15
CA LEU A 166 3.90 6.97 10.52
C LEU A 166 3.25 7.32 9.16
N PRO A 167 2.51 8.43 9.01
CA PRO A 167 1.91 8.79 7.73
C PRO A 167 2.96 9.07 6.64
N ALA A 168 4.13 9.61 6.99
CA ALA A 168 5.21 9.83 6.03
C ALA A 168 5.81 8.51 5.54
N PHE A 169 5.97 7.51 6.42
CA PHE A 169 6.44 6.17 6.05
C PHE A 169 5.43 5.45 5.17
N MET A 170 4.14 5.46 5.51
CA MET A 170 3.09 4.86 4.67
C MET A 170 3.02 5.52 3.29
N ARG A 171 3.10 6.85 3.23
CA ARG A 171 3.13 7.60 1.97
C ARG A 171 4.34 7.21 1.12
N SER A 172 5.55 7.20 1.70
CA SER A 172 6.78 6.82 1.02
C SER A 172 6.68 5.40 0.45
N SER A 173 6.24 4.44 1.25
CA SER A 173 6.02 3.06 0.83
C SER A 173 5.08 2.96 -0.37
N LEU A 174 3.94 3.67 -0.36
CA LEU A 174 2.99 3.69 -1.47
C LEU A 174 3.53 4.40 -2.72
N GLN A 175 4.40 5.41 -2.57
CA GLN A 175 5.06 6.08 -3.68
C GLN A 175 6.10 5.16 -4.33
N LEU A 176 6.96 4.53 -3.55
CA LEU A 176 7.96 3.57 -4.02
C LEU A 176 7.30 2.38 -4.73
N TRP A 177 6.17 1.89 -4.20
CA TRP A 177 5.39 0.85 -4.89
C TRP A 177 4.94 1.31 -6.29
N ALA A 178 4.51 2.57 -6.45
CA ALA A 178 4.09 3.10 -7.74
C ALA A 178 5.26 3.30 -8.72
N GLU A 179 6.45 3.59 -8.22
CA GLU A 179 7.67 3.79 -9.00
C GLU A 179 8.38 2.47 -9.31
N SER A 180 8.14 1.42 -8.53
CA SER A 180 8.75 0.10 -8.69
C SER A 180 8.35 -0.54 -10.02
N GLU A 181 9.33 -1.10 -10.71
CA GLU A 181 9.12 -1.93 -11.91
C GLU A 181 8.26 -3.17 -11.62
N TYR A 182 8.31 -3.67 -10.39
CA TYR A 182 7.61 -4.88 -9.96
C TYR A 182 6.36 -4.60 -9.13
N ALA A 183 6.03 -3.34 -8.85
CA ALA A 183 4.95 -2.95 -7.92
C ALA A 183 5.11 -3.63 -6.56
N ASP A 184 6.32 -3.61 -6.00
CA ASP A 184 6.66 -4.22 -4.74
C ASP A 184 6.81 -3.19 -3.59
N PHE A 185 6.87 -3.69 -2.36
CA PHE A 185 7.00 -2.90 -1.14
C PHE A 185 8.41 -3.01 -0.52
N SER A 186 9.45 -3.11 -1.33
CA SER A 186 10.83 -3.43 -0.93
C SER A 186 11.42 -2.60 0.22
N HIS A 187 10.82 -1.47 0.57
CA HIS A 187 11.26 -0.59 1.66
C HIS A 187 10.28 -0.55 2.85
N SER A 188 9.37 -1.53 2.94
CA SER A 188 8.30 -1.52 3.95
C SER A 188 8.52 -2.49 5.11
N ASP A 189 9.59 -3.28 5.10
CA ASP A 189 9.91 -4.30 6.10
C ASP A 189 9.88 -3.77 7.53
N MET A 190 10.57 -2.68 7.80
CA MET A 190 10.65 -2.10 9.14
C MET A 190 9.33 -1.41 9.56
N LEU A 191 8.60 -0.85 8.61
CA LEU A 191 7.26 -0.31 8.86
C LEU A 191 6.30 -1.43 9.26
N LEU A 192 6.30 -2.54 8.51
CA LEU A 192 5.45 -3.69 8.78
C LEU A 192 5.82 -4.37 10.10
N TYR A 193 7.12 -4.52 10.39
CA TYR A 193 7.59 -5.02 11.68
C TYR A 193 7.06 -4.17 12.85
N GLY A 194 7.09 -2.84 12.71
CA GLY A 194 6.53 -1.94 13.73
C GLY A 194 4.99 -2.04 13.88
N LEU A 195 4.27 -2.47 12.85
CA LEU A 195 2.83 -2.64 12.86
C LEU A 195 2.36 -4.05 13.26
N ASP A 196 3.26 -5.04 13.25
CA ASP A 196 2.95 -6.45 13.42
C ASP A 196 2.23 -6.76 14.74
N ASP A 197 2.66 -6.17 15.85
CA ASP A 197 2.07 -6.39 17.17
C ASP A 197 0.59 -5.95 17.28
N GLY A 198 0.11 -5.19 16.30
CA GLY A 198 -1.26 -4.69 16.28
C GLY A 198 -1.53 -3.50 17.20
N PRO A 199 -2.71 -2.89 17.07
CA PRO A 199 -3.07 -1.67 17.80
C PRO A 199 -3.34 -1.89 19.29
N ARG A 200 -3.45 -3.15 19.73
CA ARG A 200 -3.75 -3.56 21.12
C ARG A 200 -2.60 -4.35 21.73
N SER A 201 -1.41 -4.22 21.20
CA SER A 201 -0.23 -4.94 21.71
C SER A 201 -0.03 -4.73 23.20
N THR A 202 0.34 -5.81 23.88
CA THR A 202 0.79 -5.80 25.30
C THR A 202 2.32 -5.98 25.38
N GLY A 203 3.00 -5.92 24.24
CA GLY A 203 4.45 -6.06 24.12
C GLY A 203 5.21 -4.73 24.21
N TYR A 204 6.36 -4.68 23.57
CA TYR A 204 7.24 -3.51 23.55
C TYR A 204 6.56 -2.26 23.00
N TYR A 205 5.57 -2.43 22.09
CA TYR A 205 4.79 -1.35 21.47
C TYR A 205 3.43 -1.11 22.14
N GLU A 206 3.21 -1.60 23.37
CA GLU A 206 1.91 -1.54 24.08
C GLU A 206 1.22 -0.16 24.01
N HIS A 207 2.04 0.90 23.97
CA HIS A 207 1.52 2.27 23.97
C HIS A 207 1.71 3.01 22.64
N ALA A 208 2.40 2.40 21.67
CA ALA A 208 2.82 3.07 20.44
C ALA A 208 1.63 3.67 19.66
N PHE A 209 0.51 2.96 19.61
CA PHE A 209 -0.65 3.35 18.82
C PHE A 209 -1.80 3.95 19.63
N LEU A 210 -1.66 4.11 20.95
CA LEU A 210 -2.70 4.67 21.84
C LEU A 210 -3.10 6.10 21.48
N LEU A 211 -2.20 6.86 20.85
CA LEU A 211 -2.46 8.23 20.44
C LEU A 211 -3.18 8.33 19.09
N LEU A 212 -3.36 7.22 18.38
CA LEU A 212 -4.10 7.22 17.12
C LEU A 212 -5.61 7.31 17.38
N ASN A 213 -6.28 8.21 16.68
CA ASN A 213 -7.74 8.25 16.67
C ASN A 213 -8.33 7.22 15.68
N LYS A 214 -9.66 7.11 15.66
CA LYS A 214 -10.35 6.16 14.77
C LYS A 214 -9.96 6.30 13.31
N GLN A 215 -9.87 7.51 12.77
CA GLN A 215 -9.55 7.76 11.36
C GLN A 215 -8.11 7.34 11.05
N GLN A 216 -7.19 7.57 11.98
CA GLN A 216 -5.79 7.17 11.85
C GLN A 216 -5.65 5.64 11.88
N HIS A 217 -6.35 4.94 12.77
CA HIS A 217 -6.39 3.47 12.74
C HIS A 217 -6.96 2.95 11.42
N GLN A 218 -8.02 3.57 10.89
CA GLN A 218 -8.59 3.19 9.60
C GLN A 218 -7.60 3.38 8.44
N ALA A 219 -6.82 4.45 8.45
CA ALA A 219 -5.80 4.69 7.44
C ALA A 219 -4.68 3.63 7.47
N VAL A 220 -4.21 3.26 8.67
CA VAL A 220 -3.22 2.18 8.84
C VAL A 220 -3.79 0.83 8.38
N ALA A 221 -5.01 0.50 8.78
CA ALA A 221 -5.66 -0.75 8.37
C ALA A 221 -5.85 -0.83 6.85
N ALA A 222 -6.25 0.27 6.20
CA ALA A 222 -6.39 0.34 4.75
C ALA A 222 -5.04 0.17 4.03
N TYR A 223 -3.98 0.79 4.55
CA TYR A 223 -2.62 0.62 4.05
C TYR A 223 -2.18 -0.85 4.14
N LEU A 224 -2.31 -1.48 5.32
CA LEU A 224 -1.96 -2.89 5.51
C LEU A 224 -2.76 -3.80 4.59
N LYS A 225 -4.06 -3.56 4.41
CA LYS A 225 -4.88 -4.34 3.49
C LYS A 225 -4.40 -4.22 2.05
N PHE A 226 -3.93 -3.04 1.63
CA PHE A 226 -3.38 -2.85 0.30
C PHE A 226 -2.03 -3.58 0.13
N VAL A 227 -1.15 -3.53 1.13
CA VAL A 227 0.12 -4.29 1.12
C VAL A 227 -0.15 -5.80 1.01
N ALA A 228 -1.16 -6.31 1.74
CA ALA A 228 -1.55 -7.72 1.71
C ALA A 228 -2.08 -8.20 0.33
N LEU A 229 -2.39 -7.29 -0.59
CA LEU A 229 -2.77 -7.62 -1.97
C LEU A 229 -1.55 -7.78 -2.90
N GLY A 230 -0.37 -7.35 -2.46
CA GLY A 230 0.88 -7.54 -3.19
C GLY A 230 1.52 -8.90 -2.93
N ASP A 231 2.55 -9.24 -3.70
CA ASP A 231 3.30 -10.49 -3.52
C ASP A 231 4.37 -10.35 -2.42
N SER A 232 5.02 -9.18 -2.35
CA SER A 232 6.00 -8.87 -1.32
C SER A 232 5.30 -8.47 -0.02
N TYR A 233 5.74 -9.03 1.11
CA TYR A 233 5.24 -8.71 2.46
C TYR A 233 3.76 -9.01 2.72
N ARG A 234 3.12 -9.84 1.89
CA ARG A 234 1.73 -10.29 2.09
C ARG A 234 1.56 -10.89 3.48
N ASP A 235 2.39 -11.85 3.83
CA ASP A 235 2.30 -12.61 5.09
C ASP A 235 2.46 -11.67 6.31
N ASP A 236 3.39 -10.72 6.23
CA ASP A 236 3.61 -9.74 7.32
C ASP A 236 2.40 -8.81 7.47
N ALA A 237 1.85 -8.32 6.36
CA ALA A 237 0.67 -7.46 6.38
C ALA A 237 -0.59 -8.22 6.85
N GLU A 238 -0.78 -9.46 6.43
CA GLU A 238 -1.89 -10.31 6.89
C GLU A 238 -1.76 -10.63 8.39
N LYS A 239 -0.55 -10.88 8.86
CA LYS A 239 -0.27 -11.08 10.28
C LYS A 239 -0.61 -9.83 11.10
N ALA A 240 -0.17 -8.65 10.66
CA ALA A 240 -0.52 -7.39 11.31
C ALA A 240 -2.05 -7.18 11.35
N LEU A 241 -2.75 -7.41 10.24
CA LEU A 241 -4.21 -7.34 10.17
C LEU A 241 -4.86 -8.29 11.17
N ALA A 242 -4.41 -9.53 11.25
CA ALA A 242 -4.92 -10.55 12.18
C ALA A 242 -4.70 -10.16 13.65
N ASN A 243 -3.63 -9.41 13.95
CA ASN A 243 -3.30 -8.90 15.29
C ASN A 243 -4.15 -7.68 15.71
N GLY A 244 -5.25 -7.40 14.98
CA GLY A 244 -6.30 -6.46 15.38
C GLY A 244 -6.43 -5.22 14.51
N TRP A 245 -5.58 -5.03 13.49
CA TRP A 245 -5.78 -3.93 12.55
C TRP A 245 -7.00 -4.14 11.65
N ALA A 246 -7.39 -5.41 11.36
CA ALA A 246 -8.57 -5.70 10.54
C ALA A 246 -9.88 -5.13 11.13
N ASP A 247 -9.99 -5.00 12.45
CA ASP A 247 -11.16 -4.41 13.13
C ASP A 247 -11.39 -2.93 12.76
N TRP A 248 -10.37 -2.28 12.22
CA TRP A 248 -10.39 -0.86 11.84
C TRP A 248 -10.60 -0.62 10.36
N LEU A 249 -10.71 -1.67 9.53
CA LEU A 249 -10.93 -1.49 8.10
C LEU A 249 -12.16 -0.60 7.85
N PRO A 250 -12.03 0.46 7.03
CA PRO A 250 -13.16 1.30 6.68
C PRO A 250 -14.16 0.53 5.81
N HIS A 251 -15.46 0.71 6.06
CA HIS A 251 -16.52 0.09 5.28
C HIS A 251 -17.55 1.14 4.83
N PRO A 252 -17.90 1.17 3.55
CA PRO A 252 -17.21 0.52 2.45
C PRO A 252 -15.88 1.25 2.11
N PHE A 253 -14.82 0.51 1.85
CA PHE A 253 -13.61 1.07 1.28
C PHE A 253 -13.30 0.35 -0.03
N PRO A 254 -13.06 1.09 -1.10
CA PRO A 254 -12.84 0.51 -2.41
C PRO A 254 -11.40 0.01 -2.54
N PHE A 255 -11.22 -1.27 -2.30
CA PHE A 255 -10.00 -1.99 -2.65
C PHE A 255 -10.03 -2.43 -4.12
N PRO A 256 -8.88 -2.79 -4.71
CA PRO A 256 -8.84 -3.28 -6.07
C PRO A 256 -9.82 -4.42 -6.30
N SER A 257 -10.46 -4.41 -7.47
CA SER A 257 -11.37 -5.48 -7.88
C SER A 257 -10.54 -6.68 -8.36
N ILE A 258 -10.14 -7.51 -7.42
CA ILE A 258 -9.38 -8.75 -7.65
C ILE A 258 -10.28 -9.97 -7.49
N PRO A 259 -9.95 -11.11 -8.17
CA PRO A 259 -10.71 -12.36 -8.08
C PRO A 259 -10.81 -12.93 -6.68
#